data_0b86c22ff4be5517fcfbc82dd8583421
#
_entry.id   0b86c22ff4be5517fcfbc82dd8583421
#
_cell.length_a   1.000
_cell.length_b   1.000
_cell.length_c   1.000
_cell.angle_alpha   90.00
_cell.angle_beta   90.00
_cell.angle_gamma   90.00
#
_symmetry.space_group_name_H-M   'P 1'
#
loop_
_entity.id
_entity.type
_entity.pdbx_description
1 polymer ?
#
loop_
_entity_poly.entity_id
_entity_poly.type
_entity_poly.pdbx_seq_one_letter_code
_entity_poly.pdbx_strand_id
1 'polypeptide(L)'
;MTRLAAVLVGGPPATGKSTLASALAPRLGAAVLDLDVATGPLVRVISGLIGVTDLDDPALAGLTRDARYETLLALANANLRAGRPVILVAPFSAERARPAAWAATAQRLTADPVMVWLHLPPDELVWRLTRRALARDENKIRDPASFLAGLDLAAPAIPHLALDATQPTATLVQSILDHLSQLGRLDRLDRLGHSAP
;
A
#
# COMPACT_ATOMS: atom_id res chain seq x y z
N MET A 1 7.33 22.91 12.38
CA MET A 1 7.64 21.50 12.78
C MET A 1 7.50 20.64 11.54
N THR A 2 8.59 20.05 11.06
CA THR A 2 8.58 19.15 9.90
C THR A 2 7.81 17.90 10.27
N ARG A 3 6.74 17.57 9.55
CA ARG A 3 5.93 16.36 9.81
C ARG A 3 6.67 15.14 9.28
N LEU A 4 6.55 14.01 9.99
CA LEU A 4 7.08 12.73 9.55
C LEU A 4 6.44 12.28 8.23
N ALA A 5 7.18 11.54 7.40
CA ALA A 5 6.64 11.00 6.16
C ALA A 5 5.68 9.84 6.44
N ALA A 6 4.51 9.88 5.82
CA ALA A 6 3.58 8.75 5.71
C ALA A 6 3.35 8.49 4.21
N VAL A 7 3.89 7.38 3.69
CA VAL A 7 3.77 7.00 2.29
C VAL A 7 2.75 5.88 2.16
N LEU A 8 1.69 6.10 1.38
CA LEU A 8 0.67 5.10 1.09
C LEU A 8 0.93 4.51 -0.29
N VAL A 9 1.31 3.25 -0.34
CA VAL A 9 1.62 2.53 -1.59
C VAL A 9 0.41 1.72 -2.02
N GLY A 10 -0.28 2.22 -3.04
CA GLY A 10 -1.45 1.60 -3.67
C GLY A 10 -1.14 1.04 -5.06
N GLY A 11 -2.10 0.31 -5.61
CA GLY A 11 -2.02 -0.26 -6.96
C GLY A 11 -2.71 -1.62 -7.05
N PRO A 12 -2.94 -2.13 -8.27
CA PRO A 12 -3.51 -3.45 -8.52
C PRO A 12 -2.69 -4.58 -7.90
N PRO A 13 -3.23 -5.80 -7.79
CA PRO A 13 -2.44 -6.97 -7.36
C PRO A 13 -1.24 -7.19 -8.29
N ALA A 14 -0.19 -7.81 -7.77
CA ALA A 14 1.06 -8.13 -8.48
C ALA A 14 1.89 -6.93 -9.02
N THR A 15 1.54 -5.67 -8.69
CA THR A 15 2.34 -4.50 -9.08
C THR A 15 3.65 -4.34 -8.28
N GLY A 16 3.91 -5.17 -7.27
CA GLY A 16 5.14 -5.11 -6.48
C GLY A 16 5.11 -4.12 -5.31
N LYS A 17 3.92 -3.73 -4.81
CA LYS A 17 3.77 -2.81 -3.66
C LYS A 17 4.65 -3.15 -2.46
N SER A 18 4.59 -4.40 -1.99
CA SER A 18 5.37 -4.83 -0.82
C SER A 18 6.87 -4.87 -1.10
N THR A 19 7.28 -5.21 -2.32
CA THR A 19 8.68 -5.16 -2.75
C THR A 19 9.21 -3.72 -2.73
N LEU A 20 8.45 -2.79 -3.31
CA LEU A 20 8.79 -1.37 -3.31
C LEU A 20 8.87 -0.81 -1.89
N ALA A 21 7.87 -1.11 -1.05
CA ALA A 21 7.85 -0.68 0.34
C ALA A 21 9.07 -1.18 1.13
N SER A 22 9.43 -2.47 0.95
CA SER A 22 10.61 -3.07 1.60
C SER A 22 11.93 -2.42 1.15
N ALA A 23 12.03 -2.05 -0.14
CA ALA A 23 13.22 -1.37 -0.67
C ALA A 23 13.30 0.12 -0.25
N LEU A 24 12.16 0.78 -0.09
CA LEU A 24 12.07 2.18 0.33
C LEU A 24 12.31 2.35 1.84
N ALA A 25 11.87 1.38 2.65
CA ALA A 25 11.89 1.48 4.12
C ALA A 25 13.25 1.84 4.71
N PRO A 26 14.37 1.19 4.35
CA PRO A 26 15.68 1.54 4.91
C PRO A 26 16.13 2.95 4.50
N ARG A 27 15.70 3.45 3.33
CA ARG A 27 16.05 4.80 2.85
C ARG A 27 15.34 5.90 3.66
N LEU A 28 14.18 5.59 4.24
CA LEU A 28 13.39 6.50 5.05
C LEU A 28 13.50 6.24 6.57
N GLY A 29 14.16 5.16 6.99
CA GLY A 29 14.10 4.70 8.36
C GLY A 29 12.67 4.35 8.80
N ALA A 30 11.82 3.95 7.83
CA ALA A 30 10.38 3.79 8.01
C ALA A 30 9.98 2.38 8.44
N ALA A 31 8.87 2.28 9.17
CA ALA A 31 8.17 1.01 9.38
C ALA A 31 7.29 0.68 8.16
N VAL A 32 7.36 -0.55 7.66
CA VAL A 32 6.45 -1.07 6.64
C VAL A 32 5.24 -1.70 7.30
N LEU A 33 4.06 -1.23 6.96
CA LEU A 33 2.78 -1.70 7.47
C LEU A 33 1.95 -2.20 6.28
N ASP A 34 2.04 -3.50 6.01
CA ASP A 34 1.29 -4.16 4.94
C ASP A 34 -0.02 -4.71 5.50
N LEU A 35 -1.15 -4.34 4.88
CA LEU A 35 -2.49 -4.71 5.31
C LEU A 35 -2.67 -6.23 5.42
N ASP A 36 -2.16 -6.96 4.43
CA ASP A 36 -2.29 -8.42 4.38
C ASP A 36 -1.39 -9.11 5.43
N VAL A 37 -0.21 -8.56 5.67
CA VAL A 37 0.70 -9.06 6.72
C VAL A 37 0.14 -8.77 8.10
N ALA A 38 -0.33 -7.54 8.35
CA ALA A 38 -0.79 -7.10 9.66
C ALA A 38 -2.11 -7.79 10.08
N THR A 39 -2.99 -8.10 9.13
CA THR A 39 -4.35 -8.57 9.45
C THR A 39 -4.67 -9.97 8.90
N GLY A 40 -3.87 -10.50 7.98
CA GLY A 40 -4.13 -11.76 7.30
C GLY A 40 -4.35 -12.96 8.22
N PRO A 41 -3.57 -13.16 9.30
CA PRO A 41 -3.82 -14.24 10.26
C PRO A 41 -5.23 -14.21 10.86
N LEU A 42 -5.70 -13.02 11.26
CA LEU A 42 -7.05 -12.85 11.83
C LEU A 42 -8.15 -13.02 10.77
N VAL A 43 -7.92 -12.54 9.55
CA VAL A 43 -8.86 -12.73 8.42
C VAL A 43 -9.04 -14.22 8.13
N ARG A 44 -7.99 -15.05 8.19
CA ARG A 44 -8.11 -16.50 8.03
C ARG A 44 -8.93 -17.16 9.13
N VAL A 45 -8.82 -16.71 10.37
CA VAL A 45 -9.67 -17.21 11.46
C VAL A 45 -11.14 -16.88 11.20
N ILE A 46 -11.43 -15.63 10.81
CA ILE A 46 -12.79 -15.18 10.48
C ILE A 46 -13.34 -15.98 9.29
N SER A 47 -12.55 -16.15 8.24
CA SER A 47 -12.87 -16.97 7.06
C SER A 47 -13.32 -18.38 7.46
N GLY A 48 -12.54 -19.04 8.33
CA GLY A 48 -12.90 -20.37 8.87
C GLY A 48 -14.20 -20.38 9.68
N LEU A 49 -14.46 -19.32 10.48
CA LEU A 49 -15.67 -19.21 11.29
C LEU A 49 -16.94 -19.03 10.44
N ILE A 50 -16.85 -18.34 9.29
CA ILE A 50 -18.00 -18.11 8.40
C ILE A 50 -18.07 -19.12 7.26
N GLY A 51 -17.17 -20.11 7.23
CA GLY A 51 -17.16 -21.20 6.21
C GLY A 51 -16.76 -20.75 4.81
N VAL A 52 -16.04 -19.62 4.67
CA VAL A 52 -15.53 -19.10 3.39
C VAL A 52 -14.06 -19.51 3.23
N THR A 53 -13.71 -20.10 2.10
CA THR A 53 -12.33 -20.54 1.80
C THR A 53 -11.56 -19.55 0.93
N ASP A 54 -12.27 -18.76 0.10
CA ASP A 54 -11.67 -17.74 -0.74
C ASP A 54 -11.47 -16.44 0.07
N LEU A 55 -10.22 -16.03 0.25
CA LEU A 55 -9.88 -14.80 0.97
C LEU A 55 -10.22 -13.51 0.20
N ASP A 56 -10.53 -13.62 -1.09
CA ASP A 56 -11.03 -12.52 -1.93
C ASP A 56 -12.57 -12.49 -2.00
N ASP A 57 -13.26 -13.36 -1.24
CA ASP A 57 -14.73 -13.39 -1.20
C ASP A 57 -15.31 -12.03 -0.78
N PRO A 58 -16.28 -11.47 -1.55
CA PRO A 58 -16.86 -10.16 -1.27
C PRO A 58 -17.51 -10.03 0.11
N ALA A 59 -18.14 -11.10 0.64
CA ALA A 59 -18.76 -11.07 1.97
C ALA A 59 -17.69 -11.00 3.06
N LEU A 60 -16.61 -11.79 2.95
CA LEU A 60 -15.48 -11.73 3.86
C LEU A 60 -14.78 -10.36 3.78
N ALA A 61 -14.56 -9.85 2.57
CA ALA A 61 -13.99 -8.52 2.35
C ALA A 61 -14.86 -7.42 2.97
N GLY A 62 -16.18 -7.46 2.75
CA GLY A 62 -17.13 -6.52 3.34
C GLY A 62 -17.15 -6.55 4.87
N LEU A 63 -17.11 -7.75 5.45
CA LEU A 63 -17.12 -7.94 6.91
C LEU A 63 -15.83 -7.43 7.59
N THR A 64 -14.67 -7.59 6.94
CA THR A 64 -13.38 -7.37 7.58
C THR A 64 -12.71 -6.06 7.18
N ARG A 65 -13.12 -5.42 6.07
CA ARG A 65 -12.43 -4.27 5.47
C ARG A 65 -12.18 -3.15 6.48
N ASP A 66 -13.21 -2.69 7.14
CA ASP A 66 -13.10 -1.53 8.02
C ASP A 66 -12.17 -1.80 9.21
N ALA A 67 -12.32 -2.95 9.86
CA ALA A 67 -11.44 -3.35 10.96
C ALA A 67 -9.97 -3.50 10.52
N ARG A 68 -9.73 -4.00 9.31
CA ARG A 68 -8.37 -4.11 8.74
C ARG A 68 -7.73 -2.75 8.53
N TYR A 69 -8.45 -1.79 7.93
CA TYR A 69 -7.95 -0.43 7.74
C TYR A 69 -7.80 0.32 9.06
N GLU A 70 -8.72 0.12 10.03
CA GLU A 70 -8.58 0.62 11.40
C GLU A 70 -7.28 0.15 12.04
N THR A 71 -6.98 -1.14 11.96
CA THR A 71 -5.74 -1.74 12.46
C THR A 71 -4.51 -1.11 11.80
N LEU A 72 -4.54 -0.97 10.47
CA LEU A 72 -3.44 -0.37 9.71
C LEU A 72 -3.16 1.07 10.15
N LEU A 73 -4.20 1.89 10.30
CA LEU A 73 -4.08 3.29 10.72
C LEU A 73 -3.66 3.41 12.20
N ALA A 74 -4.14 2.51 13.07
CA ALA A 74 -3.72 2.48 14.47
C ALA A 74 -2.22 2.19 14.61
N LEU A 75 -1.72 1.20 13.87
CA LEU A 75 -0.29 0.85 13.82
C LEU A 75 0.54 2.01 13.22
N ALA A 76 0.05 2.65 12.16
CA ALA A 76 0.70 3.82 11.57
C ALA A 76 0.85 4.95 12.58
N ASN A 77 -0.23 5.33 13.27
CA ASN A 77 -0.20 6.39 14.25
C ASN A 77 0.68 6.05 15.47
N ALA A 78 0.74 4.78 15.88
CA ALA A 78 1.65 4.35 16.95
C ALA A 78 3.12 4.59 16.56
N ASN A 79 3.52 4.22 15.34
CA ASN A 79 4.87 4.45 14.83
C ASN A 79 5.17 5.94 14.65
N LEU A 80 4.24 6.72 14.07
CA LEU A 80 4.39 8.17 13.87
C LEU A 80 4.58 8.90 15.21
N ARG A 81 3.80 8.54 16.25
CA ARG A 81 3.98 9.10 17.61
C ARG A 81 5.33 8.73 18.23
N ALA A 82 5.86 7.56 17.89
CA ALA A 82 7.20 7.14 18.31
C ALA A 82 8.33 7.80 17.49
N GLY A 83 8.01 8.75 16.60
CA GLY A 83 8.98 9.46 15.78
C GLY A 83 9.45 8.68 14.55
N ARG A 84 8.78 7.59 14.15
CA ARG A 84 9.14 6.75 13.02
C ARG A 84 8.25 7.01 11.83
N PRO A 85 8.81 7.33 10.63
CA PRO A 85 8.07 7.37 9.38
C PRO A 85 7.41 6.02 9.08
N VAL A 86 6.36 6.03 8.26
CA VAL A 86 5.61 4.81 7.91
C VAL A 86 5.40 4.68 6.41
N ILE A 87 5.39 3.44 5.94
CA ILE A 87 4.97 3.06 4.59
C ILE A 87 3.80 2.10 4.75
N LEU A 88 2.61 2.51 4.34
CA LEU A 88 1.41 1.70 4.38
C LEU A 88 1.19 1.05 3.01
N VAL A 89 0.99 -0.26 3.00
CA VAL A 89 0.74 -1.03 1.79
C VAL A 89 -0.67 -1.60 1.84
N ALA A 90 -1.53 -1.17 0.90
CA ALA A 90 -2.90 -1.66 0.77
C ALA A 90 -3.45 -1.37 -0.63
N PRO A 91 -4.61 -1.90 -1.03
CA PRO A 91 -5.26 -1.52 -2.29
C PRO A 91 -5.71 -0.05 -2.33
N PHE A 92 -6.07 0.55 -1.19
CA PHE A 92 -6.59 1.92 -1.07
C PHE A 92 -7.70 2.26 -2.08
N SER A 93 -8.56 1.28 -2.39
CA SER A 93 -9.57 1.39 -3.45
C SER A 93 -10.60 2.50 -3.20
N ALA A 94 -10.98 2.74 -1.95
CA ALA A 94 -11.89 3.83 -1.60
C ALA A 94 -11.18 5.19 -1.62
N GLU A 95 -9.99 5.25 -1.07
CA GLU A 95 -9.17 6.45 -0.93
C GLU A 95 -8.74 6.99 -2.30
N ARG A 96 -8.35 6.12 -3.24
CA ARG A 96 -7.97 6.52 -4.60
C ARG A 96 -9.16 7.00 -5.44
N ALA A 97 -10.35 6.41 -5.24
CA ALA A 97 -11.52 6.69 -6.06
C ALA A 97 -12.31 7.90 -5.58
N ARG A 98 -12.25 8.24 -4.29
CA ARG A 98 -13.12 9.25 -3.67
C ARG A 98 -12.30 10.24 -2.83
N PRO A 99 -12.22 11.53 -3.25
CA PRO A 99 -11.50 12.56 -2.50
C PRO A 99 -11.94 12.67 -1.03
N ALA A 100 -13.23 12.46 -0.72
CA ALA A 100 -13.72 12.47 0.66
C ALA A 100 -13.16 11.32 1.51
N ALA A 101 -13.02 10.11 0.95
CA ALA A 101 -12.40 8.99 1.64
C ALA A 101 -10.91 9.22 1.89
N TRP A 102 -10.21 9.80 0.90
CA TRP A 102 -8.83 10.23 1.06
C TRP A 102 -8.66 11.26 2.19
N ALA A 103 -9.49 12.31 2.18
CA ALA A 103 -9.46 13.35 3.21
C ALA A 103 -9.72 12.77 4.61
N ALA A 104 -10.68 11.84 4.74
CA ALA A 104 -10.97 11.18 6.01
C ALA A 104 -9.77 10.33 6.49
N THR A 105 -9.12 9.60 5.61
CA THR A 105 -7.90 8.83 5.93
C THR A 105 -6.75 9.75 6.32
N ALA A 106 -6.54 10.84 5.58
CA ALA A 106 -5.50 11.83 5.88
C ALA A 106 -5.71 12.52 7.23
N GLN A 107 -6.97 12.85 7.59
CA GLN A 107 -7.28 13.44 8.89
C GLN A 107 -7.03 12.49 10.07
N ARG A 108 -7.13 11.19 9.84
CA ARG A 108 -6.90 10.15 10.86
C ARG A 108 -5.42 9.85 11.09
N LEU A 109 -4.55 10.22 10.17
CA LEU A 109 -3.10 10.08 10.33
C LEU A 109 -2.52 11.31 11.03
N THR A 110 -1.56 11.09 11.94
CA THR A 110 -0.81 12.17 12.60
C THR A 110 0.32 12.75 11.72
N ALA A 111 0.26 12.48 10.43
CA ALA A 111 1.18 12.96 9.39
C ALA A 111 0.39 13.27 8.12
N ASP A 112 0.95 14.10 7.23
CA ASP A 112 0.34 14.34 5.92
C ASP A 112 0.74 13.21 4.96
N PRO A 113 -0.20 12.35 4.52
CA PRO A 113 0.13 11.21 3.69
C PRO A 113 0.44 11.61 2.24
N VAL A 114 1.32 10.84 1.60
CA VAL A 114 1.58 10.90 0.16
C VAL A 114 1.09 9.59 -0.47
N MET A 115 0.21 9.70 -1.48
CA MET A 115 -0.21 8.54 -2.26
C MET A 115 0.82 8.25 -3.36
N VAL A 116 1.34 7.04 -3.37
CA VAL A 116 2.13 6.46 -4.46
C VAL A 116 1.28 5.40 -5.13
N TRP A 117 1.04 5.54 -6.41
CA TRP A 117 0.21 4.63 -7.19
C TRP A 117 1.05 3.87 -8.20
N LEU A 118 1.16 2.55 -7.99
CA LEU A 118 1.80 1.64 -8.94
C LEU A 118 0.79 1.22 -10.01
N HIS A 119 1.15 1.37 -11.26
CA HIS A 119 0.36 0.88 -12.39
C HIS A 119 1.17 -0.10 -13.25
N LEU A 120 0.47 -1.00 -13.92
CA LEU A 120 1.01 -1.95 -14.89
C LEU A 120 0.08 -2.05 -16.10
N PRO A 121 0.61 -2.34 -17.29
CA PRO A 121 -0.19 -2.83 -18.40
C PRO A 121 -0.94 -4.12 -18.01
N PRO A 122 -2.18 -4.33 -18.51
CA PRO A 122 -3.00 -5.48 -18.14
C PRO A 122 -2.35 -6.84 -18.43
N ASP A 123 -1.66 -6.97 -19.55
CA ASP A 123 -0.93 -8.17 -19.96
C ASP A 123 0.23 -8.50 -19.00
N GLU A 124 1.00 -7.50 -18.62
CA GLU A 124 2.08 -7.63 -17.65
C GLU A 124 1.54 -8.03 -16.26
N LEU A 125 0.38 -7.50 -15.88
CA LEU A 125 -0.28 -7.85 -14.62
C LEU A 125 -0.65 -9.34 -14.59
N VAL A 126 -1.28 -9.85 -15.65
CA VAL A 126 -1.63 -11.27 -15.79
C VAL A 126 -0.36 -12.14 -15.76
N TRP A 127 0.67 -11.76 -16.51
CA TRP A 127 1.95 -12.48 -16.54
C TRP A 127 2.58 -12.58 -15.14
N ARG A 128 2.61 -11.48 -14.38
CA ARG A 128 3.15 -11.48 -13.00
C ARG A 128 2.32 -12.32 -12.05
N LEU A 129 0.99 -12.28 -12.15
CA LEU A 129 0.10 -13.13 -11.35
C LEU A 129 0.40 -14.61 -11.61
N THR A 130 0.48 -15.01 -12.89
CA THR A 130 0.77 -16.38 -13.28
C THR A 130 2.14 -16.85 -12.76
N ARG A 131 3.18 -16.00 -12.89
CA ARG A 131 4.51 -16.35 -12.37
C ARG A 131 4.59 -16.42 -10.85
N ARG A 132 3.82 -15.59 -10.16
CA ARG A 132 3.81 -15.59 -8.69
C ARG A 132 3.18 -16.87 -8.13
N ALA A 133 2.22 -17.45 -8.83
CA ALA A 133 1.55 -18.73 -8.54
C ALA A 133 1.13 -18.89 -7.06
N LEU A 134 0.63 -17.85 -6.42
CA LEU A 134 0.12 -17.92 -5.05
C LEU A 134 -1.28 -18.56 -5.06
N ALA A 135 -1.60 -19.39 -4.08
CA ALA A 135 -2.91 -20.03 -3.94
C ALA A 135 -4.08 -19.03 -4.02
N ARG A 136 -3.92 -17.84 -3.43
CA ARG A 136 -4.93 -16.74 -3.50
C ARG A 136 -5.15 -16.19 -4.92
N ASP A 137 -4.28 -16.48 -5.87
CA ASP A 137 -4.37 -15.99 -7.25
C ASP A 137 -4.97 -17.02 -8.22
N GLU A 138 -5.26 -18.25 -7.77
CA GLU A 138 -5.77 -19.33 -8.62
C GLU A 138 -7.02 -18.94 -9.41
N ASN A 139 -8.00 -18.31 -8.74
CA ASN A 139 -9.22 -17.85 -9.40
C ASN A 139 -8.95 -16.74 -10.42
N LYS A 140 -7.98 -15.86 -10.15
CA LYS A 140 -7.57 -14.76 -11.04
C LYS A 140 -6.85 -15.28 -12.30
N ILE A 141 -6.09 -16.38 -12.14
CA ILE A 141 -5.33 -17.00 -13.23
C ILE A 141 -6.24 -17.90 -14.08
N ARG A 142 -7.27 -18.52 -13.47
CA ARG A 142 -8.20 -19.39 -14.18
C ARG A 142 -9.01 -18.66 -15.25
N ASP A 143 -9.43 -17.43 -14.99
CA ASP A 143 -10.13 -16.57 -15.95
C ASP A 143 -9.55 -15.14 -15.90
N PRO A 144 -8.41 -14.91 -16.57
CA PRO A 144 -7.75 -13.61 -16.57
C PRO A 144 -8.59 -12.50 -17.19
N ALA A 145 -9.44 -12.83 -18.18
CA ALA A 145 -10.27 -11.82 -18.86
C ALA A 145 -11.36 -11.30 -17.91
N SER A 146 -12.07 -12.19 -17.23
CA SER A 146 -13.06 -11.82 -16.22
C SER A 146 -12.42 -11.07 -15.05
N PHE A 147 -11.23 -11.52 -14.60
CA PHE A 147 -10.49 -10.84 -13.56
C PHE A 147 -10.12 -9.40 -13.95
N LEU A 148 -9.56 -9.19 -15.16
CA LEU A 148 -9.20 -7.86 -15.66
C LEU A 148 -10.43 -6.96 -15.82
N ALA A 149 -11.55 -7.50 -16.33
CA ALA A 149 -12.80 -6.75 -16.46
C ALA A 149 -13.37 -6.26 -15.12
N GLY A 150 -13.10 -7.01 -14.03
CA GLY A 150 -13.49 -6.64 -12.66
C GLY A 150 -12.52 -5.67 -11.97
N LEU A 151 -11.33 -5.41 -12.57
CA LEU A 151 -10.36 -4.50 -11.98
C LEU A 151 -10.61 -3.05 -12.41
N ASP A 152 -10.68 -2.17 -11.45
CA ASP A 152 -10.58 -0.75 -11.72
C ASP A 152 -9.09 -0.36 -11.78
N LEU A 153 -8.57 -0.18 -12.99
CA LEU A 153 -7.19 0.20 -13.27
C LEU A 153 -7.03 1.73 -13.45
N ALA A 154 -8.10 2.50 -13.27
CA ALA A 154 -8.05 3.96 -13.41
C ALA A 154 -7.05 4.58 -12.44
N ALA A 155 -6.43 5.67 -12.86
CA ALA A 155 -5.57 6.47 -12.00
C ALA A 155 -6.38 7.03 -10.81
N PRO A 156 -5.75 7.24 -9.64
CA PRO A 156 -6.41 7.86 -8.51
C PRO A 156 -6.99 9.24 -8.84
N ALA A 157 -8.22 9.50 -8.35
CA ALA A 157 -8.87 10.81 -8.47
C ALA A 157 -8.36 11.85 -7.45
N ILE A 158 -7.28 11.55 -6.77
CA ILE A 158 -6.64 12.38 -5.73
C ILE A 158 -5.19 12.68 -6.15
N PRO A 159 -4.53 13.70 -5.57
CA PRO A 159 -3.10 13.92 -5.80
C PRO A 159 -2.28 12.68 -5.45
N HIS A 160 -1.45 12.23 -6.40
CA HIS A 160 -0.65 11.04 -6.24
C HIS A 160 0.62 11.09 -7.11
N LEU A 161 1.64 10.34 -6.71
CA LEU A 161 2.78 10.01 -7.53
C LEU A 161 2.49 8.72 -8.29
N ALA A 162 2.29 8.83 -9.61
CA ALA A 162 2.11 7.65 -10.48
C ALA A 162 3.46 7.05 -10.85
N LEU A 163 3.63 5.74 -10.69
CA LEU A 163 4.86 5.02 -11.00
C LEU A 163 4.56 3.80 -11.87
N ASP A 164 5.27 3.70 -12.98
CA ASP A 164 5.24 2.54 -13.85
C ASP A 164 6.01 1.36 -13.21
N ALA A 165 5.27 0.37 -12.75
CA ALA A 165 5.81 -0.79 -12.05
C ALA A 165 6.59 -1.76 -12.96
N THR A 166 6.74 -1.49 -14.26
CA THR A 166 7.68 -2.19 -15.15
C THR A 166 9.12 -1.75 -14.89
N GLN A 167 9.32 -0.55 -14.35
CA GLN A 167 10.65 0.00 -14.08
C GLN A 167 11.35 -0.74 -12.93
N PRO A 168 12.68 -0.72 -12.91
CA PRO A 168 13.46 -1.28 -11.80
C PRO A 168 13.07 -0.67 -10.46
N THR A 169 13.00 -1.49 -9.41
CA THR A 169 12.64 -1.06 -8.05
C THR A 169 13.50 0.11 -7.55
N ALA A 170 14.80 0.12 -7.89
CA ALA A 170 15.70 1.21 -7.50
C ALA A 170 15.30 2.55 -8.12
N THR A 171 14.84 2.56 -9.37
CA THR A 171 14.32 3.76 -10.06
C THR A 171 13.05 4.25 -9.38
N LEU A 172 12.14 3.35 -9.04
CA LEU A 172 10.89 3.70 -8.34
C LEU A 172 11.16 4.30 -6.95
N VAL A 173 12.10 3.70 -6.20
CA VAL A 173 12.54 4.23 -4.90
C VAL A 173 13.10 5.64 -5.06
N GLN A 174 13.97 5.87 -6.04
CA GLN A 174 14.56 7.21 -6.26
C GLN A 174 13.48 8.24 -6.60
N SER A 175 12.52 7.91 -7.47
CA SER A 175 11.40 8.79 -7.81
C SER A 175 10.58 9.20 -6.59
N ILE A 176 10.36 8.27 -5.64
CA ILE A 176 9.65 8.58 -4.39
C ILE A 176 10.47 9.53 -3.52
N LEU A 177 11.78 9.27 -3.37
CA LEU A 177 12.66 10.13 -2.57
C LEU A 177 12.71 11.55 -3.13
N ASP A 178 12.85 11.70 -4.45
CA ASP A 178 12.86 13.00 -5.12
C ASP A 178 11.54 13.74 -4.90
N HIS A 179 10.41 13.06 -5.03
CA HIS A 179 9.08 13.62 -4.77
C HIS A 179 8.91 14.06 -3.31
N LEU A 180 9.33 13.25 -2.35
CA LEU A 180 9.29 13.60 -0.92
C LEU A 180 10.20 14.78 -0.60
N SER A 181 11.36 14.87 -1.25
CA SER A 181 12.28 16.02 -1.14
C SER A 181 11.62 17.30 -1.64
N GLN A 182 10.98 17.26 -2.82
CA GLN A 182 10.25 18.41 -3.38
C GLN A 182 9.11 18.89 -2.45
N LEU A 183 8.50 17.96 -1.71
CA LEU A 183 7.48 18.29 -0.71
C LEU A 183 8.07 18.74 0.65
N GLY A 184 9.40 18.85 0.79
CA GLY A 184 10.06 19.20 2.06
C GLY A 184 9.86 18.18 3.17
N ARG A 185 9.73 16.90 2.82
CA ARG A 185 9.40 15.81 3.78
C ARG A 185 10.60 14.93 4.15
N LEU A 186 11.79 15.16 3.58
CA LEU A 186 13.01 14.42 3.87
C LEU A 186 13.96 15.11 4.86
N ASP A 187 13.80 16.38 5.16
CA ASP A 187 14.74 17.22 5.93
C ASP A 187 15.07 16.69 7.34
N ARG A 188 14.39 15.67 7.82
CA ARG A 188 14.60 15.09 9.16
C ARG A 188 15.48 13.85 9.17
N LEU A 189 15.64 13.19 8.04
CA LEU A 189 16.41 11.93 7.96
C LEU A 189 17.93 12.20 8.09
N ASP A 190 18.39 13.31 7.56
CA ASP A 190 19.81 13.70 7.63
C ASP A 190 20.25 14.07 9.06
N ARG A 191 19.32 14.50 9.93
CA ARG A 191 19.61 14.88 11.32
C ARG A 191 19.67 13.69 12.29
N LEU A 192 19.04 12.57 11.96
CA LEU A 192 19.07 11.35 12.78
C LEU A 192 20.28 10.47 12.48
N GLY A 193 20.89 10.60 11.30
CA GLY A 193 22.10 9.88 10.90
C GLY A 193 23.42 10.45 11.46
N HIS A 194 23.39 11.64 12.08
CA HIS A 194 24.59 12.31 12.62
C HIS A 194 24.63 12.34 14.14
N SER A 195 23.77 11.60 14.83
CA SER A 195 23.79 11.47 16.29
C SER A 195 23.99 10.02 16.71
N ALA A 196 25.10 9.45 16.30
CA ALA A 196 25.68 8.26 16.95
C ALA A 196 26.97 8.70 17.65
N PRO A 197 27.13 8.39 18.95
CA PRO A 197 28.34 8.68 19.70
C PRO A 197 29.52 7.84 19.24
#